data_dcb47c04923747c2a0afb24007e4f0b8
#
_entry.id   dcb47c04923747c2a0afb24007e4f0b8
#
_cell.length_a   1.000
_cell.length_b   1.000
_cell.length_c   1.000
_cell.angle_alpha   90.00
_cell.angle_beta   90.00
_cell.angle_gamma   90.00
#
_symmetry.space_group_name_H-M   'P 1'
#
loop_
_entity.id
_entity.type
_entity.pdbx_description
1 polymer ?
#
loop_
_entity_poly.entity_id
_entity_poly.type
_entity_poly.pdbx_seq_one_letter_code
_entity_poly.pdbx_strand_id
1 'polypeptide(L)'
;IAYGPEQVVLVLASLSPLAIWWSLPIGIFVLLLLASLTISYRQIIHAYPQGGGAYMVTRENLSPELGLIAGGSLLVDYMLTVAVSVAAGADAITAALPALHPYNLHISIFLVCLLMLLNLRGLKESASSLMIPVYLFIFSTVFLLLFGLFQLLTGSLSYHATSAIGQTVPSLSIVLILRAFTSGSASLTGVEAISNAVPF
;
A
#
# COMPACT_ATOMS: atom_id res chain seq x y z
N ILE A 1 -0.53 -2.01 1.51
CA ILE A 1 -1.47 -1.32 2.44
C ILE A 1 -0.70 -0.43 3.44
N ALA A 2 0.41 -0.90 4.01
CA ALA A 2 1.12 -0.19 5.08
C ALA A 2 1.60 1.23 4.72
N TYR A 3 2.16 1.43 3.53
CA TYR A 3 2.68 2.72 3.08
C TYR A 3 1.65 3.63 2.37
N GLY A 4 0.43 3.14 2.10
CA GLY A 4 -0.60 3.90 1.40
C GLY A 4 -0.95 5.25 2.04
N PRO A 5 -1.27 5.29 3.34
CA PRO A 5 -1.55 6.54 4.03
C PRO A 5 -0.37 7.52 4.01
N GLU A 6 0.86 7.00 4.17
CA GLU A 6 2.08 7.79 4.11
C GLU A 6 2.24 8.48 2.74
N GLN A 7 2.01 7.74 1.65
CA GLN A 7 2.11 8.28 0.29
C GLN A 7 1.10 9.42 0.05
N VAL A 8 -0.12 9.29 0.55
CA VAL A 8 -1.11 10.39 0.48
C VAL A 8 -0.61 11.62 1.23
N VAL A 9 -0.12 11.43 2.46
CA VAL A 9 0.37 12.51 3.31
C VAL A 9 1.60 13.18 2.69
N LEU A 10 2.56 12.42 2.15
CA LEU A 10 3.76 12.97 1.50
C LEU A 10 3.42 13.85 0.30
N VAL A 11 2.48 13.42 -0.55
CA VAL A 11 2.01 14.22 -1.69
C VAL A 11 1.34 15.51 -1.22
N LEU A 12 0.51 15.45 -0.19
CA LEU A 12 -0.18 16.63 0.34
C LEU A 12 0.76 17.57 1.10
N ALA A 13 1.66 17.02 1.94
CA ALA A 13 2.61 17.80 2.72
C ALA A 13 3.63 18.54 1.85
N SER A 14 3.95 18.02 0.66
CA SER A 14 4.85 18.69 -0.28
C SER A 14 4.32 20.04 -0.76
N LEU A 15 3.04 20.34 -0.56
CA LEU A 15 2.40 21.60 -0.94
C LEU A 15 2.25 22.57 0.23
N SER A 16 1.66 22.08 1.30
CA SER A 16 1.40 22.85 2.50
C SER A 16 1.00 21.94 3.66
N PRO A 17 1.43 22.22 4.88
CA PRO A 17 0.93 21.51 6.07
C PRO A 17 -0.59 21.52 6.20
N LEU A 18 -1.27 22.55 5.68
CA LEU A 18 -2.74 22.65 5.70
C LEU A 18 -3.40 21.68 4.70
N ALA A 19 -2.71 21.28 3.64
CA ALA A 19 -3.25 20.34 2.66
C ALA A 19 -3.46 18.93 3.25
N ILE A 20 -2.82 18.61 4.38
CA ILE A 20 -2.97 17.33 5.08
C ILE A 20 -4.43 17.05 5.48
N TRP A 21 -5.24 18.09 5.71
CA TRP A 21 -6.67 17.93 6.00
C TRP A 21 -7.44 17.18 4.89
N TRP A 22 -6.94 17.25 3.64
CA TRP A 22 -7.50 16.50 2.53
C TRP A 22 -7.15 15.00 2.54
N SER A 23 -6.26 14.57 3.42
CA SER A 23 -5.92 13.15 3.56
C SER A 23 -7.12 12.31 3.98
N LEU A 24 -8.02 12.87 4.81
CA LEU A 24 -9.20 12.16 5.28
C LEU A 24 -10.21 11.88 4.15
N PRO A 25 -10.69 12.86 3.36
CA PRO A 25 -11.59 12.56 2.24
C PRO A 25 -10.93 11.67 1.19
N ILE A 26 -9.65 11.89 0.85
CA ILE A 26 -8.91 11.02 -0.08
C ILE A 26 -8.82 9.60 0.47
N GLY A 27 -8.52 9.44 1.77
CA GLY A 27 -8.48 8.14 2.43
C GLY A 27 -9.83 7.41 2.37
N ILE A 28 -10.94 8.12 2.56
CA ILE A 28 -12.29 7.55 2.41
C ILE A 28 -12.50 7.03 0.99
N PHE A 29 -12.13 7.78 -0.05
CA PHE A 29 -12.23 7.30 -1.43
C PHE A 29 -11.36 6.07 -1.70
N VAL A 30 -10.13 6.02 -1.16
CA VAL A 30 -9.27 4.84 -1.25
C VAL A 30 -9.90 3.64 -0.54
N LEU A 31 -10.53 3.83 0.63
CA LEU A 31 -11.25 2.76 1.34
C LEU A 31 -12.47 2.26 0.58
N LEU A 32 -13.24 3.15 -0.04
CA LEU A 32 -14.36 2.76 -0.89
C LEU A 32 -13.90 1.95 -2.10
N LEU A 33 -12.80 2.35 -2.73
CA LEU A 33 -12.18 1.60 -3.81
C LEU A 33 -11.71 0.23 -3.33
N LEU A 34 -11.05 0.16 -2.17
CA LEU A 34 -10.61 -1.09 -1.55
C LEU A 34 -11.80 -2.04 -1.30
N ALA A 35 -12.89 -1.53 -0.74
CA ALA A 35 -14.11 -2.31 -0.50
C ALA A 35 -14.70 -2.85 -1.82
N SER A 36 -14.79 -2.00 -2.84
CA SER A 36 -15.28 -2.39 -4.18
C SER A 36 -14.41 -3.49 -4.80
N LEU A 37 -13.09 -3.32 -4.77
CA LEU A 37 -12.13 -4.32 -5.27
C LEU A 37 -12.26 -5.64 -4.49
N THR A 38 -12.34 -5.59 -3.17
CA THR A 38 -12.46 -6.79 -2.32
C THR A 38 -13.72 -7.57 -2.66
N ILE A 39 -14.85 -6.90 -2.86
CA ILE A 39 -16.11 -7.53 -3.27
C ILE A 39 -15.97 -8.15 -4.67
N SER A 40 -15.36 -7.42 -5.62
CA SER A 40 -15.15 -7.89 -6.98
C SER A 40 -14.24 -9.13 -7.02
N TYR A 41 -13.10 -9.08 -6.34
CA TYR A 41 -12.17 -10.23 -6.29
C TYR A 41 -12.76 -11.43 -5.57
N ARG A 42 -13.58 -11.24 -4.55
CA ARG A 42 -14.34 -12.33 -3.93
C ARG A 42 -15.22 -13.08 -4.95
N GLN A 43 -15.87 -12.36 -5.85
CA GLN A 43 -16.66 -12.97 -6.93
C GLN A 43 -15.77 -13.71 -7.93
N ILE A 44 -14.64 -13.11 -8.30
CA ILE A 44 -13.67 -13.71 -9.24
C ILE A 44 -13.10 -15.02 -8.68
N ILE A 45 -12.70 -15.07 -7.42
CA ILE A 45 -12.17 -16.29 -6.77
C ILE A 45 -13.20 -17.43 -6.82
N HIS A 46 -14.49 -17.15 -6.63
CA HIS A 46 -15.53 -18.16 -6.72
C HIS A 46 -15.80 -18.63 -8.16
N ALA A 47 -15.72 -17.71 -9.13
CA ALA A 47 -15.93 -18.01 -10.53
C ALA A 47 -14.72 -18.72 -11.17
N TYR A 48 -13.51 -18.41 -10.73
CA TYR A 48 -12.24 -18.90 -11.27
C TYR A 48 -11.36 -19.50 -10.15
N PRO A 49 -11.75 -20.65 -9.57
CA PRO A 49 -11.03 -21.27 -8.45
C PRO A 49 -9.62 -21.74 -8.79
N GLN A 50 -9.27 -21.79 -10.07
CA GLN A 50 -7.92 -22.14 -10.54
C GLN A 50 -6.94 -20.96 -10.48
N GLY A 51 -7.40 -19.77 -10.07
CA GLY A 51 -6.58 -18.55 -10.04
C GLY A 51 -6.46 -17.86 -11.39
N GLY A 52 -5.47 -16.97 -11.49
CA GLY A 52 -5.20 -16.23 -12.73
C GLY A 52 -5.96 -14.90 -12.86
N GLY A 53 -6.88 -14.59 -11.93
CA GLY A 53 -7.53 -13.28 -11.78
C GLY A 53 -7.90 -12.59 -13.08
N ALA A 54 -7.44 -11.34 -13.26
CA ALA A 54 -7.77 -10.52 -14.42
C ALA A 54 -7.32 -11.15 -15.75
N TYR A 55 -6.22 -11.94 -15.77
CA TYR A 55 -5.78 -12.67 -16.96
C TYR A 55 -6.84 -13.68 -17.41
N MET A 56 -7.33 -14.54 -16.50
CA MET A 56 -8.30 -15.58 -16.83
C MET A 56 -9.65 -14.98 -17.23
N VAL A 57 -10.11 -13.99 -16.47
CA VAL A 57 -11.36 -13.27 -16.78
C VAL A 57 -11.31 -12.66 -18.18
N THR A 58 -10.21 -11.99 -18.52
CA THR A 58 -10.06 -11.35 -19.84
C THR A 58 -9.93 -12.38 -20.94
N ARG A 59 -9.18 -13.45 -20.74
CA ARG A 59 -8.98 -14.51 -21.73
C ARG A 59 -10.27 -15.25 -22.08
N GLU A 60 -11.08 -15.58 -21.07
CA GLU A 60 -12.29 -16.38 -21.26
C GLU A 60 -13.49 -15.54 -21.74
N ASN A 61 -13.58 -14.27 -21.30
CA ASN A 61 -14.76 -13.44 -21.62
C ASN A 61 -14.55 -12.48 -22.79
N LEU A 62 -13.30 -12.19 -23.19
CA LEU A 62 -13.00 -11.27 -24.29
C LEU A 62 -12.24 -11.99 -25.41
N SER A 63 -10.91 -12.13 -25.29
CA SER A 63 -10.10 -12.89 -26.26
C SER A 63 -8.77 -13.35 -25.65
N PRO A 64 -8.14 -14.39 -26.24
CA PRO A 64 -6.81 -14.86 -25.80
C PRO A 64 -5.74 -13.76 -25.88
N GLU A 65 -5.77 -12.91 -26.92
CA GLU A 65 -4.82 -11.83 -27.14
C GLU A 65 -4.94 -10.75 -26.05
N LEU A 66 -6.16 -10.36 -25.71
CA LEU A 66 -6.41 -9.41 -24.62
C LEU A 66 -6.03 -10.01 -23.26
N GLY A 67 -6.22 -11.32 -23.08
CA GLY A 67 -5.71 -12.03 -21.93
C GLY A 67 -4.20 -11.91 -21.78
N LEU A 68 -3.43 -12.08 -22.88
CA LEU A 68 -1.97 -11.91 -22.84
C LEU A 68 -1.56 -10.49 -22.50
N ILE A 69 -2.24 -9.48 -23.01
CA ILE A 69 -2.00 -8.08 -22.66
C ILE A 69 -2.28 -7.84 -21.19
N ALA A 70 -3.39 -8.35 -20.66
CA ALA A 70 -3.71 -8.25 -19.23
C ALA A 70 -2.63 -8.95 -18.37
N GLY A 71 -2.21 -10.16 -18.74
CA GLY A 71 -1.14 -10.88 -18.04
C GLY A 71 0.21 -10.14 -18.05
N GLY A 72 0.59 -9.57 -19.19
CA GLY A 72 1.79 -8.75 -19.32
C GLY A 72 1.73 -7.48 -18.46
N SER A 73 0.57 -6.82 -18.42
CA SER A 73 0.34 -5.65 -17.57
C SER A 73 0.44 -5.99 -16.09
N LEU A 74 -0.13 -7.13 -15.67
CA LEU A 74 -0.02 -7.62 -14.29
C LEU A 74 1.43 -7.90 -13.88
N LEU A 75 2.21 -8.49 -14.79
CA LEU A 75 3.63 -8.76 -14.52
C LEU A 75 4.41 -7.47 -14.26
N VAL A 76 4.19 -6.44 -15.08
CA VAL A 76 4.80 -5.12 -14.88
C VAL A 76 4.33 -4.49 -13.57
N ASP A 77 3.03 -4.56 -13.28
CA ASP A 77 2.45 -4.03 -12.04
C ASP A 77 3.07 -4.69 -10.80
N TYR A 78 3.22 -6.01 -10.80
CA TYR A 78 3.84 -6.72 -9.68
C TYR A 78 5.32 -6.38 -9.51
N MET A 79 6.08 -6.21 -10.60
CA MET A 79 7.47 -5.75 -10.52
C MET A 79 7.56 -4.36 -9.88
N LEU A 80 6.71 -3.43 -10.31
CA LEU A 80 6.66 -2.07 -9.75
C LEU A 80 6.23 -2.08 -8.28
N THR A 81 5.24 -2.88 -7.93
CA THR A 81 4.76 -3.04 -6.55
C THR A 81 5.88 -3.54 -5.62
N VAL A 82 6.65 -4.54 -6.05
CA VAL A 82 7.82 -5.03 -5.28
C VAL A 82 8.85 -3.92 -5.12
N ALA A 83 9.19 -3.21 -6.21
CA ALA A 83 10.18 -2.14 -6.18
C ALA A 83 9.79 -1.03 -5.20
N VAL A 84 8.55 -0.53 -5.28
CA VAL A 84 8.04 0.52 -4.38
C VAL A 84 7.96 0.04 -2.93
N SER A 85 7.49 -1.19 -2.70
CA SER A 85 7.37 -1.75 -1.34
C SER A 85 8.73 -1.94 -0.67
N VAL A 86 9.73 -2.39 -1.43
CA VAL A 86 11.10 -2.55 -0.91
C VAL A 86 11.73 -1.20 -0.64
N ALA A 87 11.56 -0.22 -1.52
CA ALA A 87 12.04 1.14 -1.31
C ALA A 87 11.43 1.75 -0.03
N ALA A 88 10.10 1.68 0.13
CA ALA A 88 9.42 2.15 1.33
C ALA A 88 9.91 1.43 2.61
N GLY A 89 10.17 0.12 2.53
CA GLY A 89 10.75 -0.63 3.63
C GLY A 89 12.17 -0.19 4.00
N ALA A 90 13.02 0.08 3.00
CA ALA A 90 14.37 0.59 3.23
C ALA A 90 14.34 2.02 3.81
N ASP A 91 13.43 2.87 3.32
CA ASP A 91 13.22 4.22 3.86
C ASP A 91 12.77 4.16 5.33
N ALA A 92 11.86 3.27 5.69
CA ALA A 92 11.43 3.07 7.07
C ALA A 92 12.58 2.63 7.99
N ILE A 93 13.45 1.71 7.53
CA ILE A 93 14.63 1.26 8.28
C ILE A 93 15.61 2.41 8.48
N THR A 94 15.89 3.18 7.43
CA THR A 94 16.83 4.30 7.51
C THR A 94 16.28 5.49 8.28
N ALA A 95 14.96 5.68 8.32
CA ALA A 95 14.30 6.66 9.18
C ALA A 95 14.44 6.28 10.66
N ALA A 96 14.32 4.97 11.00
CA ALA A 96 14.52 4.48 12.36
C ALA A 96 15.99 4.50 12.79
N LEU A 97 16.93 4.31 11.86
CA LEU A 97 18.36 4.28 12.08
C LEU A 97 19.08 5.24 11.11
N PRO A 98 19.14 6.56 11.43
CA PRO A 98 19.68 7.58 10.51
C PRO A 98 21.13 7.33 10.03
N ALA A 99 21.93 6.61 10.82
CA ALA A 99 23.29 6.21 10.44
C ALA A 99 23.33 5.30 9.20
N LEU A 100 22.24 4.63 8.88
CA LEU A 100 22.12 3.74 7.71
C LEU A 100 21.65 4.46 6.45
N HIS A 101 21.28 5.74 6.52
CA HIS A 101 20.79 6.50 5.37
C HIS A 101 21.69 6.44 4.14
N PRO A 102 23.05 6.52 4.23
CA PRO A 102 23.92 6.37 3.08
C PRO A 102 23.86 4.98 2.40
N TYR A 103 23.35 3.99 3.11
CA TYR A 103 23.28 2.60 2.65
C TYR A 103 21.87 2.17 2.19
N ASN A 104 20.94 3.12 2.03
CA ASN A 104 19.55 2.83 1.65
C ASN A 104 19.44 1.92 0.42
N LEU A 105 20.22 2.20 -0.64
CA LEU A 105 20.26 1.38 -1.85
C LEU A 105 20.74 -0.06 -1.55
N HIS A 106 21.76 -0.22 -0.73
CA HIS A 106 22.29 -1.54 -0.37
C HIS A 106 21.27 -2.34 0.45
N ILE A 107 20.56 -1.67 1.36
CA ILE A 107 19.46 -2.27 2.13
C ILE A 107 18.35 -2.72 1.18
N SER A 108 17.96 -1.90 0.21
CA SER A 108 16.94 -2.25 -0.78
C SER A 108 17.34 -3.49 -1.59
N ILE A 109 18.57 -3.54 -2.09
CA ILE A 109 19.09 -4.69 -2.84
C ILE A 109 19.11 -5.95 -1.95
N PHE A 110 19.57 -5.81 -0.70
CA PHE A 110 19.57 -6.91 0.26
C PHE A 110 18.16 -7.45 0.51
N LEU A 111 17.17 -6.58 0.71
CA LEU A 111 15.78 -6.97 0.92
C LEU A 111 15.19 -7.70 -0.29
N VAL A 112 15.46 -7.22 -1.52
CA VAL A 112 15.03 -7.93 -2.75
C VAL A 112 15.64 -9.32 -2.81
N CYS A 113 16.96 -9.44 -2.60
CA CYS A 113 17.65 -10.74 -2.62
C CYS A 113 17.10 -11.68 -1.51
N LEU A 114 16.86 -11.16 -0.32
CA LEU A 114 16.29 -11.93 0.79
C LEU A 114 14.90 -12.46 0.46
N LEU A 115 14.00 -11.58 -0.05
CA LEU A 115 12.66 -11.97 -0.45
C LEU A 115 12.68 -12.99 -1.60
N MET A 116 13.57 -12.82 -2.58
CA MET A 116 13.76 -13.77 -3.66
C MET A 116 14.18 -15.15 -3.12
N LEU A 117 15.16 -15.20 -2.23
CA LEU A 117 15.63 -16.46 -1.62
C LEU A 117 14.52 -17.15 -0.79
N LEU A 118 13.72 -16.38 -0.06
CA LEU A 118 12.59 -16.91 0.70
C LEU A 118 11.53 -17.50 -0.25
N ASN A 119 11.21 -16.80 -1.35
CA ASN A 119 10.23 -17.28 -2.32
C ASN A 119 10.68 -18.52 -3.09
N LEU A 120 11.98 -18.68 -3.35
CA LEU A 120 12.53 -19.87 -3.99
C LEU A 120 12.39 -21.14 -3.13
N ARG A 121 12.19 -21.03 -1.82
CA ARG A 121 11.96 -22.17 -0.91
C ARG A 121 10.55 -22.76 -1.01
N GLY A 122 9.65 -22.10 -1.71
CA GLY A 122 8.27 -22.54 -1.88
C GLY A 122 7.25 -21.59 -1.22
N LEU A 123 6.04 -21.55 -1.80
CA LEU A 123 5.00 -20.59 -1.39
C LEU A 123 4.55 -20.76 0.06
N LYS A 124 4.38 -22.01 0.54
CA LYS A 124 3.93 -22.29 1.91
C LYS A 124 4.96 -21.88 2.96
N GLU A 125 6.23 -22.20 2.72
CA GLU A 125 7.33 -21.87 3.64
C GLU A 125 7.60 -20.36 3.66
N SER A 126 7.56 -19.71 2.50
CA SER A 126 7.68 -18.26 2.37
C SER A 126 6.55 -17.53 3.09
N ALA A 127 5.29 -17.94 2.88
CA ALA A 127 4.13 -17.35 3.53
C ALA A 127 4.21 -17.49 5.06
N SER A 128 4.61 -18.67 5.57
CA SER A 128 4.78 -18.89 7.00
C SER A 128 5.85 -18.00 7.62
N SER A 129 6.99 -17.82 6.95
CA SER A 129 8.08 -16.97 7.42
C SER A 129 7.71 -15.49 7.44
N LEU A 130 6.93 -15.04 6.44
CA LEU A 130 6.48 -13.66 6.32
C LEU A 130 5.27 -13.33 7.21
N MET A 131 4.64 -14.32 7.83
CA MET A 131 3.51 -14.13 8.73
C MET A 131 3.89 -13.34 9.99
N ILE A 132 5.10 -13.57 10.52
CA ILE A 132 5.59 -12.88 11.73
C ILE A 132 5.62 -11.36 11.55
N PRO A 133 6.30 -10.78 10.53
CA PRO A 133 6.27 -9.33 10.33
C PRO A 133 4.87 -8.79 10.03
N VAL A 134 4.00 -9.56 9.37
CA VAL A 134 2.61 -9.15 9.13
C VAL A 134 1.83 -9.01 10.44
N TYR A 135 1.89 -10.01 11.33
CA TYR A 135 1.24 -9.92 12.63
C TYR A 135 1.80 -8.81 13.51
N LEU A 136 3.12 -8.62 13.48
CA LEU A 136 3.76 -7.53 14.20
C LEU A 136 3.27 -6.16 13.70
N PHE A 137 3.13 -5.99 12.38
CA PHE A 137 2.55 -4.78 11.78
C PHE A 137 1.10 -4.57 12.21
N ILE A 138 0.25 -5.61 12.12
CA ILE A 138 -1.15 -5.53 12.52
C ILE A 138 -1.26 -5.15 14.01
N PHE A 139 -0.50 -5.83 14.86
CA PHE A 139 -0.50 -5.58 16.30
C PHE A 139 -0.06 -4.16 16.63
N SER A 140 1.04 -3.68 16.05
CA SER A 140 1.54 -2.32 16.27
C SER A 140 0.56 -1.26 15.78
N THR A 141 -0.09 -1.48 14.63
CA THR A 141 -1.10 -0.55 14.10
C THR A 141 -2.33 -0.50 15.00
N VAL A 142 -2.86 -1.65 15.41
CA VAL A 142 -4.00 -1.72 16.35
C VAL A 142 -3.64 -1.07 17.68
N PHE A 143 -2.44 -1.35 18.20
CA PHE A 143 -1.96 -0.74 19.44
C PHE A 143 -1.90 0.79 19.34
N LEU A 144 -1.34 1.33 18.25
CA LEU A 144 -1.27 2.77 18.02
C LEU A 144 -2.67 3.41 17.93
N LEU A 145 -3.61 2.76 17.23
CA LEU A 145 -4.98 3.26 17.13
C LEU A 145 -5.69 3.26 18.49
N LEU A 146 -5.57 2.18 19.26
CA LEU A 146 -6.16 2.09 20.59
C LEU A 146 -5.53 3.08 21.56
N PHE A 147 -4.20 3.24 21.51
CA PHE A 147 -3.49 4.19 22.34
C PHE A 147 -3.87 5.64 22.00
N GLY A 148 -3.98 5.98 20.70
CA GLY A 148 -4.45 7.30 20.25
C GLY A 148 -5.89 7.55 20.69
N LEU A 149 -6.78 6.57 20.58
CA LEU A 149 -8.16 6.66 21.06
C LEU A 149 -8.20 6.86 22.59
N PHE A 150 -7.40 6.12 23.34
CA PHE A 150 -7.27 6.30 24.78
C PHE A 150 -6.82 7.71 25.15
N GLN A 151 -5.80 8.26 24.48
CA GLN A 151 -5.36 9.63 24.70
C GLN A 151 -6.46 10.66 24.38
N LEU A 152 -7.23 10.42 23.31
CA LEU A 152 -8.38 11.25 22.95
C LEU A 152 -9.45 11.26 24.05
N LEU A 153 -9.78 10.10 24.59
CA LEU A 153 -10.80 9.94 25.64
C LEU A 153 -10.35 10.52 26.99
N THR A 154 -9.06 10.45 27.30
CA THR A 154 -8.50 10.99 28.54
C THR A 154 -8.17 12.50 28.45
N GLY A 155 -8.35 13.12 27.28
CA GLY A 155 -8.02 14.53 27.08
C GLY A 155 -6.53 14.87 27.16
N SER A 156 -5.66 13.84 27.11
CA SER A 156 -4.21 14.00 27.22
C SER A 156 -3.53 14.37 25.90
N LEU A 157 -4.28 14.45 24.80
CA LEU A 157 -3.79 14.92 23.51
C LEU A 157 -3.55 16.43 23.56
N SER A 158 -2.29 16.82 23.71
CA SER A 158 -1.89 18.21 23.46
C SER A 158 -1.79 18.42 21.95
N TYR A 159 -2.85 18.97 21.35
CA TYR A 159 -2.80 19.42 19.94
C TYR A 159 -1.90 20.64 19.85
N HIS A 160 -0.68 20.46 19.40
CA HIS A 160 0.16 21.56 18.98
C HIS A 160 -0.30 22.00 17.60
N ALA A 161 -1.24 22.95 17.55
CA ALA A 161 -1.57 23.62 16.31
C ALA A 161 -0.28 24.21 15.74
N THR A 162 0.24 23.63 14.68
CA THR A 162 1.27 24.30 13.89
C THR A 162 0.69 25.66 13.51
N SER A 163 1.34 26.75 13.95
CA SER A 163 0.83 28.10 13.79
C SER A 163 0.76 28.49 12.32
N ALA A 164 -0.25 27.99 11.64
CA ALA A 164 -0.60 28.36 10.27
C ALA A 164 -1.54 29.57 10.27
N ILE A 165 -1.37 30.48 11.26
CA ILE A 165 -2.12 31.71 11.33
C ILE A 165 -1.71 32.59 10.14
N GLY A 166 -2.58 32.68 9.14
CA GLY A 166 -2.40 33.54 7.98
C GLY A 166 -2.04 32.84 6.67
N GLN A 167 -1.86 31.54 6.65
CA GLN A 167 -1.71 30.82 5.37
C GLN A 167 -3.09 30.41 4.83
N THR A 168 -3.44 30.98 3.68
CA THR A 168 -4.61 30.52 2.91
C THR A 168 -4.36 29.07 2.48
N VAL A 169 -5.34 28.21 2.71
CA VAL A 169 -5.30 26.85 2.16
C VAL A 169 -5.11 26.97 0.65
N PRO A 170 -4.01 26.47 0.08
CA PRO A 170 -3.80 26.55 -1.36
C PRO A 170 -5.00 25.96 -2.06
N SER A 171 -5.49 26.60 -3.13
CA SER A 171 -6.54 26.03 -3.96
C SER A 171 -6.00 24.71 -4.51
N LEU A 172 -6.49 23.60 -3.98
CA LEU A 172 -6.07 22.28 -4.42
C LEU A 172 -6.50 22.10 -5.88
N SER A 173 -5.51 21.99 -6.75
CA SER A 173 -5.75 21.59 -8.13
C SER A 173 -6.33 20.19 -8.15
N ILE A 174 -7.33 19.92 -9.00
CA ILE A 174 -7.88 18.59 -9.24
C ILE A 174 -6.74 17.58 -9.56
N VAL A 175 -5.74 18.01 -10.31
CA VAL A 175 -4.56 17.19 -10.64
C VAL A 175 -3.84 16.69 -9.38
N LEU A 176 -3.77 17.50 -8.35
CA LEU A 176 -3.10 17.14 -7.12
C LEU A 176 -3.90 16.19 -6.25
N ILE A 177 -5.21 16.40 -6.17
CA ILE A 177 -6.12 15.46 -5.49
C ILE A 177 -6.02 14.09 -6.18
N LEU A 178 -6.03 14.07 -7.52
CA LEU A 178 -5.85 12.84 -8.29
C LEU A 178 -4.49 12.21 -8.04
N ARG A 179 -3.42 13.00 -7.96
CA ARG A 179 -2.08 12.51 -7.65
C ARG A 179 -2.00 11.90 -6.24
N ALA A 180 -2.56 12.54 -5.24
CA ALA A 180 -2.61 12.00 -3.88
C ALA A 180 -3.46 10.73 -3.80
N PHE A 181 -4.60 10.71 -4.50
CA PHE A 181 -5.46 9.52 -4.60
C PHE A 181 -4.74 8.36 -5.28
N THR A 182 -4.09 8.59 -6.43
CA THR A 182 -3.36 7.53 -7.15
C THR A 182 -2.18 7.00 -6.33
N SER A 183 -1.45 7.87 -5.63
CA SER A 183 -0.36 7.46 -4.74
C SER A 183 -0.87 6.58 -3.59
N GLY A 184 -2.01 6.94 -2.98
CA GLY A 184 -2.65 6.13 -1.94
C GLY A 184 -3.19 4.79 -2.49
N SER A 185 -3.72 4.81 -3.71
CA SER A 185 -4.28 3.63 -4.37
C SER A 185 -3.23 2.59 -4.76
N ALA A 186 -1.95 2.96 -4.85
CA ALA A 186 -0.85 2.00 -5.06
C ALA A 186 -0.81 0.91 -3.98
N SER A 187 -1.34 1.17 -2.78
CA SER A 187 -1.45 0.15 -1.72
C SER A 187 -2.47 -0.96 -2.01
N LEU A 188 -3.34 -0.78 -3.00
CA LEU A 188 -4.40 -1.74 -3.34
C LEU A 188 -3.90 -2.92 -4.21
N THR A 189 -2.78 -2.78 -4.88
CA THR A 189 -2.15 -3.82 -5.72
C THR A 189 -1.92 -5.13 -4.96
N GLY A 190 -1.64 -5.06 -3.65
CA GLY A 190 -1.50 -6.24 -2.80
C GLY A 190 -2.77 -7.09 -2.66
N VAL A 191 -3.95 -6.49 -2.78
CA VAL A 191 -5.23 -7.23 -2.70
C VAL A 191 -5.41 -8.11 -3.95
N GLU A 192 -5.07 -7.59 -5.12
CA GLU A 192 -5.10 -8.33 -6.37
C GLU A 192 -4.10 -9.50 -6.37
N ALA A 193 -2.86 -9.24 -5.97
CA ALA A 193 -1.83 -10.26 -5.89
C ALA A 193 -2.23 -11.42 -4.96
N ILE A 194 -2.83 -11.12 -3.79
CA ILE A 194 -3.32 -12.14 -2.85
C ILE A 194 -4.49 -12.90 -3.47
N SER A 195 -5.43 -12.23 -4.14
CA SER A 195 -6.59 -12.88 -4.74
C SER A 195 -6.20 -13.86 -5.85
N ASN A 196 -5.16 -13.51 -6.61
CA ASN A 196 -4.63 -14.37 -7.68
C ASN A 196 -3.86 -15.59 -7.14
N ALA A 197 -3.38 -15.53 -5.90
CA ALA A 197 -2.65 -16.60 -5.21
C ALA A 197 -3.52 -17.55 -4.38
N VAL A 198 -4.83 -17.28 -4.22
CA VAL A 198 -5.73 -18.06 -3.35
C VAL A 198 -5.81 -19.56 -3.68
N PRO A 199 -5.59 -20.07 -4.92
CA PRO A 199 -5.64 -21.50 -5.21
C PRO A 199 -4.44 -22.29 -4.68
N PHE A 200 -3.41 -21.64 -4.19
CA PHE A 200 -2.18 -22.27 -3.69
C PHE A 200 -2.13 -22.19 -2.16
#